data_dcbb05042f30366e201644075771cff1
#
_entry.id   dcbb05042f30366e201644075771cff1
#
_cell.length_a   1.000
_cell.length_b   1.000
_cell.length_c   1.000
_cell.angle_alpha   90.00
_cell.angle_beta   90.00
_cell.angle_gamma   90.00
#
_symmetry.space_group_name_H-M   'P 1'
#
loop_
_entity.id
_entity.type
_entity.pdbx_description
1 polymer ?
#
loop_
_entity_poly.entity_id
_entity_poly.type
_entity_poly.pdbx_seq_one_letter_code
_entity_poly.pdbx_strand_id
1 'polypeptide(L)'
;MKKFVSIFLAACALSTMSVTAFAQQAQAVNVTSDEQIKLSFGEEKFDELLLPGETYVYPLYIEQADGTHAPLTDEHLDELRLRAEVKDENSSIASFEVEEENDAYQLEVTTEAGWPTTQDEVEGVIKAVKRSNGKVVGSVDADLTVGYPTISDEALEAAKDGEYVFVESATPVISTKQFEALDEYVDGGKVTFTNGMWTYEVRVSGQEAVNMLYNERAIREVSSKFEDQNFMYVSFPGGPAFDFTGTMTIDVSEVMEDFGGNFHVYRYLRGVLEKIDATVDADNETVSFETKNLGRFVLTDKEIADGTVVDESFISQPQQPSQGQPTQNGGVSNEGQSNQESNQQTGSVSGSNDYQSGKVNPETGAEDFVGLAAAGAVAAAAAGAVLFRKRK
;
A
#
# COMPACT_ATOMS: atom_id res chain seq x y z
N MET A 1 -36.59 2.52 12.51
CA MET A 1 -35.50 3.45 12.79
C MET A 1 -34.63 2.82 13.88
N LYS A 2 -33.60 2.09 13.46
CA LYS A 2 -32.57 1.55 14.36
C LYS A 2 -31.29 2.32 14.00
N LYS A 3 -30.85 3.16 14.93
CA LYS A 3 -29.59 3.91 14.81
C LYS A 3 -28.44 2.90 14.88
N PHE A 4 -27.79 2.64 13.77
CA PHE A 4 -26.50 1.98 13.73
C PHE A 4 -25.46 3.01 14.11
N VAL A 5 -24.95 2.91 15.31
CA VAL A 5 -23.75 3.63 15.74
C VAL A 5 -22.57 2.90 15.12
N SER A 6 -22.03 3.42 14.03
CA SER A 6 -20.77 2.94 13.46
C SER A 6 -19.65 3.34 14.38
N ILE A 7 -19.12 2.39 15.13
CA ILE A 7 -17.87 2.55 15.86
C ILE A 7 -16.75 2.25 14.87
N PHE A 8 -16.16 3.29 14.31
CA PHE A 8 -14.89 3.19 13.58
C PHE A 8 -13.79 2.87 14.59
N LEU A 9 -13.45 1.60 14.71
CA LEU A 9 -12.18 1.19 15.29
C LEU A 9 -11.19 1.05 14.13
N ALA A 10 -10.49 2.14 13.83
CA ALA A 10 -9.24 2.05 13.08
C ALA A 10 -8.24 1.34 13.98
N ALA A 11 -8.15 0.02 13.81
CA ALA A 11 -7.10 -0.77 14.44
C ALA A 11 -5.80 -0.58 13.64
N CYS A 12 -5.18 0.59 13.78
CA CYS A 12 -3.75 0.69 13.60
C CYS A 12 -3.14 0.02 14.83
N ALA A 13 -2.84 -1.25 14.73
CA ALA A 13 -2.01 -1.94 15.72
C ALA A 13 -0.58 -1.41 15.58
N LEU A 14 -0.35 -0.21 16.12
CA LEU A 14 0.98 0.21 16.50
C LEU A 14 1.34 -0.66 17.71
N SER A 15 2.03 -1.75 17.47
CA SER A 15 2.73 -2.48 18.52
C SER A 15 3.93 -1.65 18.98
N THR A 16 3.66 -0.55 19.66
CA THR A 16 4.68 0.04 20.53
C THR A 16 4.85 -0.90 21.71
N MET A 17 5.67 -1.92 21.56
CA MET A 17 6.15 -2.67 22.71
C MET A 17 6.95 -1.71 23.57
N SER A 18 6.35 -1.31 24.69
CA SER A 18 7.08 -0.66 25.79
C SER A 18 8.17 -1.60 26.25
N VAL A 19 9.40 -1.30 25.90
CA VAL A 19 10.58 -1.94 26.47
C VAL A 19 10.55 -1.66 27.98
N THR A 20 9.99 -2.60 28.75
CA THR A 20 10.19 -2.62 30.18
C THR A 20 11.65 -3.01 30.39
N ALA A 21 12.45 -2.04 30.79
CA ALA A 21 13.84 -2.24 31.15
C ALA A 21 13.94 -3.30 32.26
N PHE A 22 14.18 -4.54 31.89
CA PHE A 22 14.71 -5.54 32.79
C PHE A 22 16.21 -5.34 32.82
N ALA A 23 16.68 -4.55 33.78
CA ALA A 23 18.07 -4.55 34.18
C ALA A 23 18.35 -5.88 34.89
N GLN A 24 18.47 -6.94 34.14
CA GLN A 24 19.08 -8.19 34.63
C GLN A 24 20.56 -8.12 34.24
N GLN A 25 21.40 -8.13 35.24
CA GLN A 25 22.86 -8.11 35.10
C GLN A 25 23.29 -9.25 34.18
N ALA A 26 23.51 -8.97 32.90
CA ALA A 26 24.03 -9.91 31.94
C ALA A 26 25.46 -10.27 32.36
N GLN A 27 25.70 -11.54 32.70
CA GLN A 27 27.05 -12.05 32.74
C GLN A 27 27.59 -12.02 31.32
N ALA A 28 28.64 -11.23 31.10
CA ALA A 28 29.32 -11.16 29.82
C ALA A 28 29.74 -12.57 29.38
N VAL A 29 29.10 -13.12 28.39
CA VAL A 29 29.54 -14.34 27.72
C VAL A 29 30.69 -13.92 26.81
N ASN A 30 31.93 -14.10 27.30
CA ASN A 30 33.12 -13.97 26.47
C ASN A 30 33.11 -15.09 25.41
N VAL A 31 32.62 -14.75 24.22
CA VAL A 31 32.66 -15.66 23.07
C VAL A 31 34.12 -15.79 22.64
N THR A 32 34.73 -16.91 22.98
CA THR A 32 36.07 -17.23 22.50
C THR A 32 36.04 -17.44 20.98
N SER A 33 37.12 -17.12 20.30
CA SER A 33 37.24 -16.91 18.85
C SER A 33 36.83 -18.05 17.90
N ASP A 34 36.38 -19.20 18.42
CA ASP A 34 35.97 -20.37 17.64
C ASP A 34 34.54 -20.88 17.94
N GLU A 35 33.83 -20.29 18.91
CA GLU A 35 32.46 -20.67 19.24
C GLU A 35 31.47 -20.09 18.24
N GLN A 36 30.45 -20.90 17.86
CA GLN A 36 29.30 -20.45 17.15
C GLN A 36 28.40 -19.67 18.10
N ILE A 37 27.97 -18.49 17.68
CA ILE A 37 26.91 -17.76 18.37
C ILE A 37 25.57 -18.14 17.80
N LYS A 38 24.57 -18.24 18.65
CA LYS A 38 23.20 -18.50 18.23
C LYS A 38 22.42 -17.16 18.27
N LEU A 39 22.18 -16.60 17.10
CA LEU A 39 21.29 -15.45 16.96
C LEU A 39 19.83 -15.91 17.01
N SER A 40 18.96 -15.07 17.53
CA SER A 40 17.53 -15.33 17.68
C SER A 40 16.72 -14.03 17.66
N PHE A 41 15.46 -14.14 17.32
CA PHE A 41 14.45 -13.07 17.53
C PHE A 41 13.64 -13.30 18.82
N GLY A 42 14.13 -14.16 19.74
CA GLY A 42 13.43 -14.51 20.96
C GLY A 42 12.20 -15.38 20.69
N GLU A 43 11.07 -14.98 21.26
CA GLU A 43 9.78 -15.65 21.04
C GLU A 43 8.98 -15.01 19.89
N GLU A 44 9.52 -13.96 19.26
CA GLU A 44 8.85 -13.28 18.16
C GLU A 44 8.81 -14.16 16.92
N LYS A 45 7.65 -14.11 16.27
CA LYS A 45 7.39 -14.83 15.04
C LYS A 45 7.15 -13.85 13.91
N PHE A 46 7.67 -14.17 12.74
CA PHE A 46 7.40 -13.45 11.50
C PHE A 46 6.10 -13.94 10.82
N ASP A 47 5.13 -14.42 11.60
CA ASP A 47 3.85 -14.94 11.09
C ASP A 47 2.89 -13.79 10.68
N GLU A 48 3.25 -12.55 11.00
CA GLU A 48 2.43 -11.38 10.63
C GLU A 48 2.74 -10.92 9.22
N LEU A 49 1.67 -10.64 8.47
CA LEU A 49 1.76 -10.04 7.14
C LEU A 49 2.20 -8.58 7.26
N LEU A 50 3.33 -8.25 6.66
CA LEU A 50 3.84 -6.88 6.62
C LEU A 50 3.11 -6.07 5.55
N LEU A 51 2.58 -4.91 5.93
CA LEU A 51 1.91 -4.02 4.99
C LEU A 51 2.93 -3.22 4.17
N PRO A 52 2.66 -2.98 2.88
CA PRO A 52 3.51 -2.15 2.03
C PRO A 52 3.63 -0.69 2.53
N GLY A 53 4.86 -0.15 2.48
CA GLY A 53 5.18 1.22 2.88
C GLY A 53 5.35 1.44 4.38
N GLU A 54 5.43 0.38 5.18
CA GLU A 54 5.58 0.44 6.63
C GLU A 54 6.97 -0.01 7.07
N THR A 55 7.37 0.43 8.27
CA THR A 55 8.65 0.02 8.90
C THR A 55 8.35 -0.83 10.13
N TYR A 56 9.03 -1.96 10.22
CA TYR A 56 8.93 -2.95 11.29
C TYR A 56 10.26 -3.14 11.98
N VAL A 57 10.23 -3.35 13.28
CA VAL A 57 11.45 -3.49 14.10
C VAL A 57 11.37 -4.77 14.90
N TYR A 58 12.41 -5.60 14.77
CA TYR A 58 12.53 -6.89 15.44
C TYR A 58 13.80 -6.94 16.31
N PRO A 59 13.69 -6.98 17.64
CA PRO A 59 14.84 -7.08 18.52
C PRO A 59 15.66 -8.34 18.25
N LEU A 60 16.99 -8.21 18.26
CA LEU A 60 17.91 -9.31 18.10
C LEU A 60 18.42 -9.78 19.46
N TYR A 61 18.48 -11.08 19.63
CA TYR A 61 18.94 -11.75 20.84
C TYR A 61 20.05 -12.72 20.54
N ILE A 62 20.80 -13.04 21.58
CA ILE A 62 21.72 -14.17 21.62
C ILE A 62 21.12 -15.24 22.53
N GLU A 63 21.04 -16.48 22.06
CA GLU A 63 20.67 -17.64 22.90
C GLU A 63 21.86 -18.06 23.75
N GLN A 64 21.67 -18.06 25.05
CA GLN A 64 22.67 -18.46 26.01
C GLN A 64 22.73 -19.99 26.19
N ALA A 65 23.77 -20.48 26.86
CA ALA A 65 23.97 -21.91 27.03
C ALA A 65 22.86 -22.61 27.84
N ASP A 66 22.13 -21.87 28.65
CA ASP A 66 20.97 -22.36 29.43
C ASP A 66 19.64 -22.28 28.63
N GLY A 67 19.66 -21.82 27.37
CA GLY A 67 18.51 -21.66 26.51
C GLY A 67 17.73 -20.35 26.74
N THR A 68 18.23 -19.44 27.57
CA THR A 68 17.65 -18.12 27.73
C THR A 68 18.10 -17.18 26.61
N HIS A 69 17.32 -16.13 26.34
CA HIS A 69 17.64 -15.12 25.35
C HIS A 69 18.05 -13.81 26.05
N ALA A 70 19.22 -13.30 25.69
CA ALA A 70 19.66 -11.97 26.10
C ALA A 70 19.73 -11.02 24.92
N PRO A 71 19.42 -9.73 25.09
CA PRO A 71 19.56 -8.73 24.02
C PRO A 71 20.97 -8.77 23.43
N LEU A 72 21.07 -8.71 22.11
CA LEU A 72 22.35 -8.64 21.43
C LEU A 72 22.91 -7.23 21.59
N THR A 73 24.11 -7.09 22.16
CA THR A 73 24.76 -5.82 22.46
C THR A 73 26.17 -5.77 21.89
N ASP A 74 26.82 -4.63 21.95
CA ASP A 74 28.20 -4.44 21.54
C ASP A 74 29.18 -5.38 22.25
N GLU A 75 28.92 -5.71 23.51
CA GLU A 75 29.75 -6.64 24.28
C GLU A 75 29.83 -8.03 23.64
N HIS A 76 28.79 -8.44 22.92
CA HIS A 76 28.71 -9.71 22.20
C HIS A 76 29.41 -9.64 20.82
N LEU A 77 29.68 -8.43 20.30
CA LEU A 77 30.12 -8.18 18.92
C LEU A 77 31.57 -7.65 18.82
N ASP A 78 32.40 -7.75 19.89
CA ASP A 78 33.75 -7.16 19.95
C ASP A 78 34.61 -7.48 18.71
N GLU A 79 34.63 -8.74 18.25
CA GLU A 79 35.34 -9.20 17.06
C GLU A 79 34.41 -9.47 15.86
N LEU A 80 33.11 -9.21 15.99
CA LEU A 80 32.07 -9.56 15.02
C LEU A 80 31.46 -8.32 14.39
N ARG A 81 30.80 -8.52 13.30
CA ARG A 81 29.84 -7.57 12.70
C ARG A 81 28.62 -8.33 12.23
N LEU A 82 27.49 -7.67 12.27
CA LEU A 82 26.25 -8.19 11.69
C LEU A 82 26.18 -7.83 10.20
N ARG A 83 25.53 -8.68 9.44
CA ARG A 83 25.13 -8.44 8.06
C ARG A 83 23.73 -8.95 7.88
N ALA A 84 22.85 -8.09 7.44
CA ALA A 84 21.53 -8.43 6.99
C ALA A 84 21.55 -8.57 5.46
N GLU A 85 20.93 -9.61 4.94
CA GLU A 85 20.89 -9.91 3.51
C GLU A 85 19.49 -10.46 3.17
N VAL A 86 18.88 -9.96 2.10
CA VAL A 86 17.70 -10.57 1.48
C VAL A 86 18.19 -11.48 0.36
N LYS A 87 17.72 -12.73 0.30
CA LYS A 87 18.23 -13.74 -0.63
C LYS A 87 17.80 -13.49 -2.07
N ASP A 88 16.61 -12.92 -2.27
CA ASP A 88 16.11 -12.58 -3.58
C ASP A 88 16.20 -11.06 -3.82
N GLU A 89 16.61 -10.64 -5.02
CA GLU A 89 16.63 -9.22 -5.43
C GLU A 89 15.21 -8.64 -5.60
N ASN A 90 14.19 -9.36 -5.18
CA ASN A 90 12.81 -9.00 -5.34
C ASN A 90 12.35 -8.07 -4.19
N SER A 91 11.97 -7.13 -4.45
CA SER A 91 11.77 -5.73 -4.16
C SER A 91 10.46 -5.35 -3.49
N SER A 92 9.88 -6.20 -2.65
CA SER A 92 8.86 -5.80 -1.66
C SER A 92 9.50 -5.16 -0.43
N ILE A 93 10.86 -5.16 -0.36
CA ILE A 93 11.65 -4.61 0.75
C ILE A 93 12.46 -3.42 0.24
N ALA A 94 12.21 -2.24 0.82
CA ALA A 94 12.97 -1.02 0.56
C ALA A 94 14.28 -1.00 1.36
N SER A 95 14.26 -1.45 2.63
CA SER A 95 15.42 -1.58 3.49
C SER A 95 15.32 -2.81 4.37
N PHE A 96 16.45 -3.49 4.58
CA PHE A 96 16.59 -4.65 5.45
C PHE A 96 17.95 -4.54 6.16
N GLU A 97 17.96 -3.86 7.30
CA GLU A 97 19.18 -3.44 7.96
C GLU A 97 19.17 -3.79 9.43
N VAL A 98 20.37 -4.03 9.99
CA VAL A 98 20.52 -4.19 11.42
C VAL A 98 21.03 -2.88 11.98
N GLU A 99 20.27 -2.31 12.91
CA GLU A 99 20.58 -1.08 13.61
C GLU A 99 20.82 -1.31 15.10
N GLU A 100 21.56 -0.39 15.71
CA GLU A 100 21.77 -0.35 17.15
C GLU A 100 20.89 0.77 17.74
N GLU A 101 19.99 0.40 18.65
CA GLU A 101 19.17 1.34 19.39
C GLU A 101 19.20 1.01 20.87
N ASN A 102 19.47 2.01 21.74
CA ASN A 102 19.50 1.87 23.20
C ASN A 102 20.44 0.74 23.70
N ASP A 103 21.64 0.66 23.14
CA ASP A 103 22.67 -0.35 23.45
C ASP A 103 22.24 -1.79 23.08
N ALA A 104 21.26 -1.98 22.22
CA ALA A 104 20.82 -3.28 21.72
C ALA A 104 20.67 -3.28 20.20
N TYR A 105 20.89 -4.42 19.56
CA TYR A 105 20.72 -4.57 18.12
C TYR A 105 19.32 -5.04 17.77
N GLN A 106 18.81 -4.53 16.67
CA GLN A 106 17.51 -4.87 16.10
C GLN A 106 17.60 -4.96 14.58
N LEU A 107 16.74 -5.77 13.97
CA LEU A 107 16.49 -5.76 12.55
C LEU A 107 15.42 -4.71 12.26
N GLU A 108 15.72 -3.73 11.41
CA GLU A 108 14.76 -2.83 10.84
C GLU A 108 14.43 -3.28 9.41
N VAL A 109 13.14 -3.44 9.13
CA VAL A 109 12.61 -3.82 7.83
C VAL A 109 11.66 -2.74 7.36
N THR A 110 11.99 -2.06 6.28
CA THR A 110 11.08 -1.14 5.59
C THR A 110 10.61 -1.80 4.31
N THR A 111 9.29 -1.91 4.15
CA THR A 111 8.68 -2.48 2.96
C THR A 111 8.54 -1.43 1.86
N GLU A 112 8.61 -1.85 0.60
CA GLU A 112 8.32 -0.97 -0.53
C GLU A 112 6.87 -0.50 -0.49
N ALA A 113 6.67 0.79 -0.76
CA ALA A 113 5.34 1.37 -0.84
C ALA A 113 4.63 0.92 -2.12
N GLY A 114 3.34 0.61 -2.03
CA GLY A 114 2.54 0.20 -3.18
C GLY A 114 1.20 -0.40 -2.79
N TRP A 115 0.49 -0.87 -3.80
CA TRP A 115 -0.84 -1.50 -3.63
C TRP A 115 -0.87 -2.86 -4.34
N PRO A 116 0.00 -3.81 -3.93
CA PRO A 116 0.02 -5.13 -4.55
C PRO A 116 -1.31 -5.87 -4.34
N THR A 117 -1.60 -6.76 -5.27
CA THR A 117 -2.76 -7.68 -5.21
C THR A 117 -2.35 -9.10 -4.81
N THR A 118 -1.04 -9.33 -4.65
CA THR A 118 -0.44 -10.59 -4.22
C THR A 118 0.41 -10.35 -2.99
N GLN A 119 0.66 -11.42 -2.26
CA GLN A 119 1.61 -11.43 -1.16
C GLN A 119 2.93 -12.01 -1.66
N ASP A 120 4.03 -11.38 -1.27
CA ASP A 120 5.38 -11.81 -1.60
C ASP A 120 6.04 -12.42 -0.37
N GLU A 121 6.59 -13.63 -0.54
CA GLU A 121 7.45 -14.28 0.46
C GLU A 121 8.88 -13.78 0.27
N VAL A 122 9.48 -13.26 1.33
CA VAL A 122 10.83 -12.69 1.34
C VAL A 122 11.70 -13.50 2.29
N GLU A 123 12.74 -14.14 1.76
CA GLU A 123 13.71 -14.85 2.56
C GLU A 123 14.85 -13.91 2.97
N GLY A 124 14.90 -13.54 4.26
CA GLY A 124 15.96 -12.76 4.86
C GLY A 124 16.90 -13.60 5.70
N VAL A 125 18.11 -13.11 5.92
CA VAL A 125 19.06 -13.74 6.84
C VAL A 125 19.95 -12.69 7.49
N ILE A 126 20.14 -12.80 8.80
CA ILE A 126 21.12 -12.02 9.54
C ILE A 126 22.29 -12.94 9.89
N LYS A 127 23.51 -12.51 9.57
CA LYS A 127 24.75 -13.25 9.79
C LYS A 127 25.66 -12.49 10.73
N ALA A 128 26.19 -13.16 11.74
CA ALA A 128 27.32 -12.68 12.51
C ALA A 128 28.60 -13.15 11.84
N VAL A 129 29.47 -12.24 11.45
CA VAL A 129 30.70 -12.53 10.74
C VAL A 129 31.92 -11.95 11.46
N LYS A 130 33.01 -12.70 11.51
CA LYS A 130 34.28 -12.23 12.09
C LYS A 130 34.83 -11.04 11.31
N ARG A 131 35.19 -9.96 11.99
CA ARG A 131 35.82 -8.77 11.38
C ARG A 131 37.14 -9.10 10.72
N SER A 132 37.91 -10.06 11.28
CA SER A 132 39.24 -10.41 10.83
C SER A 132 39.29 -11.15 9.50
N ASN A 133 38.34 -12.00 9.18
CA ASN A 133 38.39 -12.86 7.99
C ASN A 133 37.06 -13.09 7.30
N GLY A 134 35.96 -12.49 7.78
CA GLY A 134 34.65 -12.61 7.20
C GLY A 134 33.95 -13.97 7.40
N LYS A 135 34.52 -14.85 8.25
CA LYS A 135 33.88 -16.13 8.52
C LYS A 135 32.56 -15.94 9.26
N VAL A 136 31.49 -16.58 8.78
CA VAL A 136 30.21 -16.64 9.46
C VAL A 136 30.33 -17.54 10.69
N VAL A 137 29.94 -17.02 11.85
CA VAL A 137 29.97 -17.73 13.13
C VAL A 137 28.56 -17.90 13.73
N GLY A 138 27.56 -17.32 13.13
CA GLY A 138 26.15 -17.49 13.49
C GLY A 138 25.25 -16.89 12.46
N SER A 139 24.00 -17.35 12.38
CA SER A 139 22.97 -16.77 11.54
C SER A 139 21.59 -17.05 12.12
N VAL A 140 20.64 -16.19 11.76
CA VAL A 140 19.21 -16.39 11.99
C VAL A 140 18.46 -16.00 10.71
N ASP A 141 17.53 -16.84 10.30
CA ASP A 141 16.65 -16.56 9.16
C ASP A 141 15.51 -15.63 9.61
N ALA A 142 15.09 -14.74 8.70
CA ALA A 142 13.99 -13.81 8.86
C ALA A 142 13.11 -13.93 7.62
N ASP A 143 12.24 -14.94 7.62
CA ASP A 143 11.31 -15.17 6.53
C ASP A 143 10.06 -14.32 6.76
N LEU A 144 9.77 -13.43 5.81
CA LEU A 144 8.73 -12.41 5.92
C LEU A 144 7.70 -12.60 4.79
N THR A 145 6.46 -12.16 5.04
CA THR A 145 5.45 -12.05 3.98
C THR A 145 5.00 -10.60 3.89
N VAL A 146 5.05 -10.03 2.69
CA VAL A 146 4.68 -8.62 2.43
C VAL A 146 3.48 -8.54 1.51
N GLY A 147 2.49 -7.70 1.83
CA GLY A 147 1.32 -7.50 0.99
C GLY A 147 0.10 -7.04 1.76
N TYR A 148 -1.07 -7.24 1.19
CA TYR A 148 -2.36 -7.00 1.83
C TYR A 148 -3.14 -8.30 2.00
N PRO A 149 -3.93 -8.43 3.08
CA PRO A 149 -4.86 -9.55 3.21
C PRO A 149 -5.98 -9.45 2.17
N THR A 150 -6.50 -10.60 1.76
CA THR A 150 -7.70 -10.66 0.93
C THR A 150 -8.98 -10.50 1.76
N ILE A 151 -10.09 -10.13 1.11
CA ILE A 151 -11.41 -10.13 1.76
C ILE A 151 -11.71 -11.51 2.37
N SER A 152 -12.49 -11.52 3.46
CA SER A 152 -12.81 -12.74 4.17
C SER A 152 -13.78 -13.63 3.38
N ASP A 153 -13.78 -14.93 3.69
CA ASP A 153 -14.74 -15.87 3.10
C ASP A 153 -16.20 -15.50 3.49
N GLU A 154 -16.41 -14.92 4.67
CA GLU A 154 -17.70 -14.44 5.11
C GLU A 154 -18.21 -13.29 4.21
N ALA A 155 -17.33 -12.35 3.87
CA ALA A 155 -17.67 -11.27 2.95
C ALA A 155 -18.00 -11.78 1.53
N LEU A 156 -17.34 -12.84 1.08
CA LEU A 156 -17.65 -13.50 -0.19
C LEU A 156 -19.01 -14.17 -0.16
N GLU A 157 -19.34 -14.87 0.93
CA GLU A 157 -20.59 -15.61 1.05
C GLU A 157 -21.82 -14.72 1.04
N ALA A 158 -21.71 -13.47 1.49
CA ALA A 158 -22.77 -12.48 1.41
C ALA A 158 -23.32 -12.30 -0.01
N ALA A 159 -22.47 -12.41 -1.04
CA ALA A 159 -22.90 -12.31 -2.44
C ALA A 159 -23.86 -13.44 -2.87
N LYS A 160 -23.81 -14.63 -2.26
CA LYS A 160 -24.73 -15.73 -2.55
C LYS A 160 -26.18 -15.39 -2.22
N ASP A 161 -26.38 -14.61 -1.17
CA ASP A 161 -27.70 -14.20 -0.71
C ASP A 161 -28.15 -12.88 -1.37
N GLY A 162 -27.36 -12.37 -2.33
CA GLY A 162 -27.59 -11.10 -3.01
C GLY A 162 -27.31 -9.88 -2.13
N GLU A 163 -26.54 -10.07 -1.07
CA GLU A 163 -26.09 -9.01 -0.18
C GLU A 163 -24.81 -8.35 -0.72
N TYR A 164 -24.44 -7.22 -0.11
CA TYR A 164 -23.23 -6.48 -0.47
C TYR A 164 -21.96 -7.18 0.03
N VAL A 165 -20.95 -7.23 -0.82
CA VAL A 165 -19.61 -7.67 -0.44
C VAL A 165 -18.91 -6.52 0.29
N PHE A 166 -18.70 -6.67 1.57
CA PHE A 166 -18.07 -5.64 2.38
C PHE A 166 -16.55 -5.69 2.22
N VAL A 167 -15.94 -4.55 1.85
CA VAL A 167 -14.48 -4.39 1.69
C VAL A 167 -13.95 -3.55 2.82
N GLU A 168 -13.22 -4.16 3.72
CA GLU A 168 -12.56 -3.48 4.83
C GLU A 168 -11.19 -2.93 4.41
N SER A 169 -10.78 -1.82 5.03
CA SER A 169 -9.44 -1.27 4.80
C SER A 169 -8.33 -2.22 5.25
N ALA A 170 -8.62 -3.10 6.22
CA ALA A 170 -7.68 -4.12 6.68
C ALA A 170 -7.53 -5.30 5.71
N THR A 171 -8.54 -5.57 4.87
CA THR A 171 -8.57 -6.68 3.91
C THR A 171 -9.03 -6.18 2.54
N PRO A 172 -8.24 -5.30 1.89
CA PRO A 172 -8.69 -4.58 0.69
C PRO A 172 -8.55 -5.36 -0.61
N VAL A 173 -7.87 -6.49 -0.60
CA VAL A 173 -7.58 -7.24 -1.83
C VAL A 173 -8.69 -8.24 -2.13
N ILE A 174 -9.13 -8.25 -3.40
CA ILE A 174 -9.98 -9.29 -3.95
C ILE A 174 -9.15 -10.06 -4.96
N SER A 175 -8.86 -11.31 -4.68
CA SER A 175 -8.04 -12.16 -5.55
C SER A 175 -8.82 -12.64 -6.77
N THR A 176 -8.12 -13.07 -7.82
CA THR A 176 -8.73 -13.68 -9.02
C THR A 176 -9.65 -14.84 -8.67
N LYS A 177 -9.24 -15.73 -7.75
CA LYS A 177 -10.08 -16.85 -7.29
C LYS A 177 -11.36 -16.39 -6.60
N GLN A 178 -11.29 -15.30 -5.85
CA GLN A 178 -12.48 -14.74 -5.20
C GLN A 178 -13.41 -14.11 -6.24
N PHE A 179 -12.89 -13.49 -7.28
CA PHE A 179 -13.70 -13.02 -8.40
C PHE A 179 -14.35 -14.16 -9.18
N GLU A 180 -13.65 -15.26 -9.41
CA GLU A 180 -14.22 -16.46 -10.02
C GLU A 180 -15.41 -17.00 -9.19
N ALA A 181 -15.24 -17.07 -7.87
CA ALA A 181 -16.31 -17.49 -6.96
C ALA A 181 -17.50 -16.52 -6.97
N LEU A 182 -17.24 -15.20 -6.95
CA LEU A 182 -18.27 -14.17 -7.03
C LEU A 182 -19.07 -14.27 -8.34
N ASP A 183 -18.40 -14.50 -9.49
CA ASP A 183 -19.07 -14.66 -10.79
C ASP A 183 -20.00 -15.89 -10.79
N GLU A 184 -19.56 -16.99 -10.17
CA GLU A 184 -20.41 -18.19 -10.00
C GLU A 184 -21.62 -17.90 -9.08
N TYR A 185 -21.43 -17.14 -8.00
CA TYR A 185 -22.51 -16.85 -7.04
C TYR A 185 -23.62 -15.98 -7.65
N VAL A 186 -23.26 -15.06 -8.54
CA VAL A 186 -24.23 -14.16 -9.19
C VAL A 186 -24.65 -14.61 -10.60
N ASP A 187 -24.22 -15.80 -11.07
CA ASP A 187 -24.51 -16.36 -12.39
C ASP A 187 -24.25 -15.36 -13.54
N GLY A 188 -23.07 -14.76 -13.55
CA GLY A 188 -22.65 -13.73 -14.52
C GLY A 188 -23.36 -12.38 -14.36
N GLY A 189 -24.04 -12.16 -13.25
CA GLY A 189 -24.70 -10.90 -12.88
C GLY A 189 -23.73 -9.82 -12.42
N LYS A 190 -24.23 -8.91 -11.60
CA LYS A 190 -23.44 -7.85 -10.98
C LYS A 190 -23.24 -8.15 -9.51
N VAL A 191 -22.07 -7.80 -9.00
CA VAL A 191 -21.72 -7.77 -7.58
C VAL A 191 -21.69 -6.33 -7.11
N THR A 192 -22.18 -6.07 -5.91
CA THR A 192 -22.08 -4.77 -5.25
C THR A 192 -21.06 -4.85 -4.12
N PHE A 193 -19.94 -4.16 -4.30
CA PHE A 193 -18.94 -3.95 -3.27
C PHE A 193 -19.27 -2.71 -2.45
N THR A 194 -18.96 -2.70 -1.16
CA THR A 194 -19.19 -1.56 -0.28
C THR A 194 -18.22 -1.53 0.88
N ASN A 195 -18.04 -0.34 1.45
CA ASN A 195 -17.44 -0.16 2.78
C ASN A 195 -18.35 0.63 3.73
N GLY A 196 -19.57 0.90 3.29
CA GLY A 196 -20.57 1.70 4.02
C GLY A 196 -20.68 3.15 3.53
N MET A 197 -19.60 3.78 3.06
CA MET A 197 -19.61 5.14 2.50
C MET A 197 -19.87 5.16 0.99
N TRP A 198 -19.40 4.15 0.31
CA TRP A 198 -19.58 3.99 -1.12
C TRP A 198 -20.06 2.59 -1.46
N THR A 199 -20.73 2.48 -2.60
CA THR A 199 -21.02 1.20 -3.25
C THR A 199 -20.52 1.22 -4.68
N TYR A 200 -20.04 0.06 -5.17
CA TYR A 200 -19.65 -0.12 -6.56
C TYR A 200 -20.28 -1.38 -7.13
N GLU A 201 -21.27 -1.21 -7.99
CA GLU A 201 -22.00 -2.30 -8.65
C GLU A 201 -21.39 -2.59 -10.01
N VAL A 202 -20.83 -3.78 -10.21
CA VAL A 202 -20.10 -4.13 -11.43
C VAL A 202 -20.18 -5.62 -11.76
N ARG A 203 -20.05 -5.98 -13.05
CA ARG A 203 -19.80 -7.36 -13.47
C ARG A 203 -18.35 -7.73 -13.20
N VAL A 204 -18.13 -8.97 -12.75
CA VAL A 204 -16.81 -9.44 -12.33
C VAL A 204 -16.30 -10.64 -13.15
N SER A 205 -17.01 -11.02 -14.20
CA SER A 205 -16.63 -12.16 -15.05
C SER A 205 -15.27 -11.97 -15.69
N GLY A 206 -14.33 -12.87 -15.40
CA GLY A 206 -12.97 -12.80 -15.91
C GLY A 206 -12.08 -11.74 -15.23
N GLN A 207 -12.54 -11.12 -14.16
CA GLN A 207 -11.83 -10.07 -13.47
C GLN A 207 -10.56 -10.61 -12.78
N GLU A 208 -9.43 -9.95 -13.03
CA GLU A 208 -8.18 -10.20 -12.31
C GLU A 208 -8.21 -9.56 -10.91
N ALA A 209 -7.24 -9.96 -10.07
CA ALA A 209 -7.13 -9.43 -8.71
C ALA A 209 -7.03 -7.90 -8.67
N VAL A 210 -7.70 -7.29 -7.70
CA VAL A 210 -7.64 -5.84 -7.47
C VAL A 210 -7.39 -5.52 -5.99
N ASN A 211 -6.77 -4.37 -5.73
CA ASN A 211 -6.65 -3.81 -4.40
C ASN A 211 -7.59 -2.61 -4.28
N MET A 212 -8.63 -2.75 -3.47
CA MET A 212 -9.65 -1.74 -3.25
C MET A 212 -9.40 -0.90 -1.99
N LEU A 213 -8.16 -0.83 -1.52
CA LEU A 213 -7.81 0.06 -0.42
C LEU A 213 -8.26 1.48 -0.77
N TYR A 214 -8.98 2.11 0.16
CA TYR A 214 -9.50 3.45 -0.05
C TYR A 214 -9.16 4.38 1.11
N ASN A 215 -9.19 5.68 0.85
CA ASN A 215 -9.10 6.72 1.86
C ASN A 215 -9.85 7.99 1.42
N GLU A 216 -10.04 8.88 2.38
CA GLU A 216 -10.72 10.18 2.23
C GLU A 216 -9.75 11.36 2.35
N ARG A 217 -8.45 11.10 2.15
CA ARG A 217 -7.44 12.14 2.31
C ARG A 217 -7.63 13.26 1.31
N ALA A 218 -7.57 14.49 1.82
CA ALA A 218 -7.61 15.68 0.98
C ALA A 218 -6.45 15.68 -0.02
N ILE A 219 -6.76 16.00 -1.26
CA ILE A 219 -5.77 16.27 -2.30
C ILE A 219 -5.36 17.74 -2.11
N ARG A 220 -4.20 17.96 -1.51
CA ARG A 220 -3.73 19.29 -1.11
C ARG A 220 -3.70 20.28 -2.27
N GLU A 221 -3.29 19.85 -3.44
CA GLU A 221 -3.20 20.65 -4.66
C GLU A 221 -4.58 21.16 -5.08
N VAL A 222 -5.63 20.37 -4.85
CA VAL A 222 -7.01 20.77 -5.12
C VAL A 222 -7.49 21.76 -4.07
N SER A 223 -7.42 21.40 -2.78
CA SER A 223 -7.92 22.24 -1.70
C SER A 223 -7.20 23.59 -1.61
N SER A 224 -5.89 23.63 -1.90
CA SER A 224 -5.12 24.87 -1.88
C SER A 224 -5.43 25.80 -3.06
N LYS A 225 -5.90 25.25 -4.19
CA LYS A 225 -6.23 26.05 -5.38
C LYS A 225 -7.62 26.66 -5.30
N PHE A 226 -8.53 26.06 -4.54
CA PHE A 226 -9.94 26.44 -4.46
C PHE A 226 -10.38 26.62 -2.99
N GLU A 227 -9.77 27.57 -2.30
CA GLU A 227 -9.98 27.80 -0.84
C GLU A 227 -11.44 28.14 -0.47
N ASP A 228 -12.23 28.66 -1.41
CA ASP A 228 -13.63 29.07 -1.20
C ASP A 228 -14.65 27.97 -1.53
N GLN A 229 -14.25 26.72 -1.62
CA GLN A 229 -15.12 25.58 -1.94
C GLN A 229 -15.07 24.51 -0.89
N ASN A 230 -16.16 23.78 -0.74
CA ASN A 230 -16.21 22.56 0.06
C ASN A 230 -15.83 21.36 -0.79
N PHE A 231 -15.11 20.41 -0.18
CA PHE A 231 -14.64 19.22 -0.86
C PHE A 231 -14.91 17.96 -0.04
N MET A 232 -15.27 16.89 -0.72
CA MET A 232 -15.25 15.52 -0.23
C MET A 232 -14.36 14.70 -1.16
N TYR A 233 -13.54 13.83 -0.58
CA TYR A 233 -12.58 13.03 -1.33
C TYR A 233 -12.88 11.54 -1.12
N VAL A 234 -12.89 10.79 -2.23
CA VAL A 234 -12.95 9.32 -2.21
C VAL A 234 -11.83 8.82 -3.10
N SER A 235 -10.81 8.24 -2.51
CA SER A 235 -9.59 7.87 -3.21
C SER A 235 -9.30 6.38 -3.07
N PHE A 236 -9.06 5.74 -4.21
CA PHE A 236 -8.54 4.38 -4.33
C PHE A 236 -7.10 4.49 -4.86
N PRO A 237 -6.10 4.60 -3.99
CA PRO A 237 -4.74 4.93 -4.42
C PRO A 237 -4.11 3.89 -5.34
N GLY A 238 -4.50 2.61 -5.23
CA GLY A 238 -4.09 1.54 -6.15
C GLY A 238 -4.67 1.65 -7.55
N GLY A 239 -5.67 2.51 -7.75
CA GLY A 239 -6.32 2.71 -9.05
C GLY A 239 -6.91 1.44 -9.65
N PRO A 240 -7.68 0.62 -8.89
CA PRO A 240 -8.17 -0.66 -9.42
C PRO A 240 -9.00 -0.46 -10.66
N ALA A 241 -8.71 -1.27 -11.69
CA ALA A 241 -9.40 -1.27 -12.96
C ALA A 241 -10.26 -2.53 -13.10
N PHE A 242 -11.49 -2.36 -13.53
CA PHE A 242 -12.41 -3.46 -13.80
C PHE A 242 -12.58 -3.66 -15.30
N ASP A 243 -12.88 -4.88 -15.70
CA ASP A 243 -13.09 -5.21 -17.11
C ASP A 243 -14.41 -4.63 -17.65
N PHE A 244 -15.38 -4.42 -16.79
CA PHE A 244 -16.67 -3.84 -17.11
C PHE A 244 -16.85 -2.49 -16.42
N THR A 245 -17.62 -1.63 -17.05
CA THR A 245 -18.07 -0.37 -16.43
C THR A 245 -19.09 -0.71 -15.35
N GLY A 246 -18.87 -0.16 -14.17
CA GLY A 246 -19.77 -0.27 -13.02
C GLY A 246 -20.33 1.09 -12.61
N THR A 247 -21.29 1.07 -11.71
CA THR A 247 -21.90 2.24 -11.10
C THR A 247 -21.31 2.46 -9.73
N MET A 248 -20.61 3.58 -9.54
CA MET A 248 -20.17 4.07 -8.23
C MET A 248 -21.28 4.92 -7.65
N THR A 249 -21.64 4.65 -6.38
CA THR A 249 -22.56 5.47 -5.60
C THR A 249 -21.87 5.85 -4.30
N ILE A 250 -21.85 7.14 -3.98
CA ILE A 250 -21.20 7.70 -2.80
C ILE A 250 -22.28 8.28 -1.89
N ASP A 251 -22.28 7.93 -0.61
CA ASP A 251 -23.09 8.54 0.43
C ASP A 251 -22.54 9.94 0.72
N VAL A 252 -23.38 10.95 0.59
CA VAL A 252 -23.03 12.36 0.81
C VAL A 252 -23.87 12.98 1.94
N SER A 253 -24.54 12.17 2.73
CA SER A 253 -25.44 12.62 3.81
C SER A 253 -24.74 13.54 4.81
N GLU A 254 -23.47 13.27 5.14
CA GLU A 254 -22.69 14.09 6.07
C GLU A 254 -22.34 15.49 5.54
N VAL A 255 -22.29 15.66 4.20
CA VAL A 255 -21.88 16.90 3.56
C VAL A 255 -23.01 17.59 2.78
N MET A 256 -24.20 17.00 2.75
CA MET A 256 -25.35 17.49 1.98
C MET A 256 -25.72 18.96 2.30
N GLU A 257 -25.75 19.31 3.58
CA GLU A 257 -26.07 20.67 4.04
C GLU A 257 -24.97 21.65 3.65
N ASP A 258 -23.69 21.28 3.84
CA ASP A 258 -22.54 22.15 3.56
C ASP A 258 -22.38 22.42 2.05
N PHE A 259 -22.77 21.46 1.22
CA PHE A 259 -22.74 21.60 -0.25
C PHE A 259 -24.03 22.23 -0.81
N GLY A 260 -25.03 22.45 0.03
CA GLY A 260 -26.32 23.02 -0.39
C GLY A 260 -27.05 22.17 -1.44
N GLY A 261 -26.81 20.87 -1.46
CA GLY A 261 -27.36 19.90 -2.40
C GLY A 261 -26.74 19.97 -3.80
N ASN A 262 -25.69 20.75 -4.02
CA ASN A 262 -25.00 20.86 -5.31
C ASN A 262 -23.74 20.02 -5.29
N PHE A 263 -23.64 19.06 -6.20
CA PHE A 263 -22.46 18.20 -6.31
C PHE A 263 -21.93 18.19 -7.72
N HIS A 264 -20.64 18.48 -7.84
CA HIS A 264 -19.86 18.35 -9.06
C HIS A 264 -18.78 17.31 -8.80
N VAL A 265 -18.69 16.30 -9.65
CA VAL A 265 -17.76 15.17 -9.47
C VAL A 265 -16.64 15.28 -10.48
N TYR A 266 -15.42 15.06 -10.00
CA TYR A 266 -14.22 15.06 -10.82
C TYR A 266 -13.38 13.83 -10.52
N ARG A 267 -12.69 13.34 -11.53
CA ARG A 267 -11.56 12.43 -11.37
C ARG A 267 -10.28 13.25 -11.33
N TYR A 268 -9.48 13.08 -10.28
CA TYR A 268 -8.14 13.62 -10.22
C TYR A 268 -7.17 12.63 -10.85
N LEU A 269 -6.55 13.03 -11.95
CA LEU A 269 -5.60 12.21 -12.68
C LEU A 269 -4.40 13.04 -13.10
N ARG A 270 -3.21 12.71 -12.57
CA ARG A 270 -1.92 13.37 -12.91
C ARG A 270 -2.00 14.90 -12.88
N GLY A 271 -2.48 15.44 -11.78
CA GLY A 271 -2.58 16.89 -11.59
C GLY A 271 -3.72 17.57 -12.33
N VAL A 272 -4.63 16.82 -12.95
CA VAL A 272 -5.76 17.35 -13.72
C VAL A 272 -7.08 16.90 -13.11
N LEU A 273 -8.05 17.79 -13.04
CA LEU A 273 -9.45 17.50 -12.69
C LEU A 273 -10.25 17.28 -13.96
N GLU A 274 -10.69 16.05 -14.19
CA GLU A 274 -11.58 15.66 -15.29
C GLU A 274 -13.00 15.55 -14.77
N LYS A 275 -13.93 16.32 -15.32
CA LYS A 275 -15.33 16.31 -14.89
C LYS A 275 -16.00 14.98 -15.23
N ILE A 276 -16.76 14.45 -14.29
CA ILE A 276 -17.57 13.25 -14.44
C ILE A 276 -19.04 13.63 -14.45
N ASP A 277 -19.80 13.09 -15.39
CA ASP A 277 -21.26 13.20 -15.38
C ASP A 277 -21.82 12.34 -14.25
N ALA A 278 -22.42 12.98 -13.26
CA ALA A 278 -22.96 12.33 -12.07
C ALA A 278 -24.43 12.68 -11.87
N THR A 279 -25.17 11.77 -11.25
CA THR A 279 -26.56 11.95 -10.84
C THR A 279 -26.61 12.13 -9.32
N VAL A 280 -27.28 13.17 -8.86
CA VAL A 280 -27.53 13.45 -7.45
C VAL A 280 -28.93 12.94 -7.11
N ASP A 281 -29.03 12.08 -6.11
CA ASP A 281 -30.30 11.66 -5.50
C ASP A 281 -30.42 12.34 -4.13
N ALA A 282 -31.16 13.43 -4.09
CA ALA A 282 -31.35 14.21 -2.86
C ALA A 282 -32.22 13.49 -1.82
N ASP A 283 -33.08 12.57 -2.23
CA ASP A 283 -33.96 11.83 -1.31
C ASP A 283 -33.18 10.75 -0.55
N ASN A 284 -32.18 10.14 -1.22
CA ASN A 284 -31.31 9.13 -0.63
C ASN A 284 -29.93 9.67 -0.21
N GLU A 285 -29.69 10.97 -0.42
CA GLU A 285 -28.44 11.66 -0.09
C GLU A 285 -27.21 10.99 -0.71
N THR A 286 -27.30 10.64 -2.00
CA THR A 286 -26.24 9.95 -2.73
C THR A 286 -25.89 10.64 -4.05
N VAL A 287 -24.66 10.40 -4.49
CA VAL A 287 -24.15 10.81 -5.80
C VAL A 287 -23.67 9.58 -6.56
N SER A 288 -24.20 9.34 -7.77
CA SER A 288 -23.87 8.16 -8.58
C SER A 288 -23.29 8.54 -9.92
N PHE A 289 -22.32 7.75 -10.40
CA PHE A 289 -21.71 7.90 -11.71
C PHE A 289 -21.15 6.58 -12.23
N GLU A 290 -20.98 6.51 -13.53
CA GLU A 290 -20.42 5.34 -14.22
C GLU A 290 -18.89 5.45 -14.30
N THR A 291 -18.19 4.36 -13.94
CA THR A 291 -16.73 4.29 -14.09
C THR A 291 -16.27 2.84 -14.27
N LYS A 292 -15.14 2.68 -14.98
CA LYS A 292 -14.45 1.41 -15.14
C LYS A 292 -13.22 1.33 -14.24
N ASN A 293 -12.63 2.50 -13.95
CA ASN A 293 -11.41 2.60 -13.15
C ASN A 293 -11.72 3.38 -11.87
N LEU A 294 -11.52 2.75 -10.74
CA LEU A 294 -11.56 3.45 -9.48
C LEU A 294 -10.24 4.21 -9.29
N GLY A 295 -10.35 5.46 -8.90
CA GLY A 295 -9.21 6.34 -8.77
C GLY A 295 -9.42 7.35 -7.65
N ARG A 296 -8.93 8.55 -7.84
CA ARG A 296 -9.15 9.65 -6.89
C ARG A 296 -10.32 10.49 -7.38
N PHE A 297 -11.41 10.46 -6.64
CA PHE A 297 -12.60 11.25 -6.92
C PHE A 297 -12.69 12.46 -5.99
N VAL A 298 -13.08 13.58 -6.55
CA VAL A 298 -13.26 14.86 -5.85
C VAL A 298 -14.70 15.31 -6.08
N LEU A 299 -15.44 15.46 -5.00
CA LEU A 299 -16.76 16.05 -5.00
C LEU A 299 -16.64 17.48 -4.45
N THR A 300 -17.34 18.44 -5.05
CA THR A 300 -17.33 19.84 -4.61
C THR A 300 -18.67 20.52 -4.84
N ASP A 301 -18.94 21.55 -4.03
CA ASP A 301 -20.18 22.36 -4.08
C ASP A 301 -20.24 23.35 -5.25
N LYS A 302 -19.08 23.69 -5.84
CA LYS A 302 -18.99 24.63 -6.96
C LYS A 302 -18.34 24.00 -8.19
N GLU A 303 -18.83 24.37 -9.36
CA GLU A 303 -18.29 23.85 -10.60
C GLU A 303 -16.86 24.33 -10.87
N ILE A 304 -15.98 23.39 -11.18
CA ILE A 304 -14.63 23.64 -11.69
C ILE A 304 -14.61 23.30 -13.18
N ALA A 305 -13.95 24.12 -13.98
CA ALA A 305 -13.86 23.85 -15.42
C ALA A 305 -13.20 22.48 -15.69
N ASP A 306 -13.79 21.71 -16.61
CA ASP A 306 -13.22 20.42 -17.02
C ASP A 306 -11.79 20.57 -17.54
N GLY A 307 -10.93 19.63 -17.21
CA GLY A 307 -9.51 19.66 -17.59
C GLY A 307 -8.68 20.69 -16.81
N THR A 308 -9.18 21.20 -15.67
CA THR A 308 -8.41 22.14 -14.85
C THR A 308 -7.16 21.46 -14.28
N VAL A 309 -6.00 22.04 -14.59
CA VAL A 309 -4.70 21.63 -14.04
C VAL A 309 -4.57 22.20 -12.63
N VAL A 310 -4.37 21.35 -11.65
CA VAL A 310 -4.14 21.73 -10.24
C VAL A 310 -2.70 21.48 -9.81
N ASP A 311 -2.01 20.57 -10.48
CA ASP A 311 -0.60 20.31 -10.27
C ASP A 311 0.16 20.29 -11.61
N GLU A 312 1.00 21.31 -11.81
CA GLU A 312 1.79 21.47 -13.03
C GLU A 312 3.03 20.59 -13.08
N SER A 313 3.43 19.98 -11.96
CA SER A 313 4.62 19.13 -11.88
C SER A 313 4.52 17.91 -12.80
N PHE A 314 3.33 17.36 -12.97
CA PHE A 314 3.07 16.26 -13.89
C PHE A 314 3.12 16.64 -15.38
N ILE A 315 2.94 17.92 -15.71
CA ILE A 315 2.94 18.40 -17.11
C ILE A 315 4.33 18.76 -17.58
N SER A 316 5.22 19.11 -16.64
CA SER A 316 6.56 19.64 -16.94
C SER A 316 7.61 18.57 -17.19
N GLN A 317 7.30 17.27 -17.09
CA GLN A 317 8.24 16.24 -17.48
C GLN A 317 8.20 16.03 -19.01
N PRO A 318 9.25 16.45 -19.75
CA PRO A 318 9.38 16.05 -21.14
C PRO A 318 9.48 14.51 -21.18
N GLN A 319 8.62 13.87 -21.95
CA GLN A 319 8.79 12.45 -22.26
C GLN A 319 10.21 12.28 -22.82
N GLN A 320 11.11 11.73 -22.03
CA GLN A 320 12.44 11.37 -22.49
C GLN A 320 12.26 10.30 -23.56
N PRO A 321 12.70 10.55 -24.82
CA PRO A 321 12.60 9.53 -25.86
C PRO A 321 13.38 8.31 -25.38
N SER A 322 12.73 7.16 -25.41
CA SER A 322 13.36 5.86 -25.16
C SER A 322 14.62 5.77 -26.03
N GLN A 323 15.80 5.94 -25.44
CA GLN A 323 17.05 5.64 -26.12
C GLN A 323 17.09 4.14 -26.36
N GLY A 324 16.82 3.75 -27.61
CA GLY A 324 16.99 2.40 -28.07
C GLY A 324 18.41 1.93 -27.78
N GLN A 325 18.54 0.86 -27.03
CA GLN A 325 19.80 0.14 -26.83
C GLN A 325 20.35 -0.27 -28.20
N PRO A 326 21.62 0.00 -28.52
CA PRO A 326 22.23 -0.50 -29.74
C PRO A 326 22.48 -2.00 -29.59
N THR A 327 21.70 -2.81 -30.28
CA THR A 327 22.02 -4.21 -30.52
C THR A 327 23.26 -4.28 -31.39
N GLN A 328 24.41 -4.64 -30.81
CA GLN A 328 25.57 -5.13 -31.56
C GLN A 328 25.19 -6.50 -32.14
N ASN A 329 25.03 -6.55 -33.46
CA ASN A 329 25.23 -7.77 -34.19
C ASN A 329 26.00 -7.46 -35.46
N GLY A 330 27.17 -8.06 -35.56
CA GLY A 330 28.09 -7.93 -36.64
C GLY A 330 27.70 -8.67 -37.90
N GLY A 331 28.03 -8.08 -38.99
CA GLY A 331 28.60 -8.75 -40.15
C GLY A 331 27.66 -9.18 -41.26
N VAL A 332 27.94 -8.58 -42.36
CA VAL A 332 28.11 -9.05 -43.74
C VAL A 332 27.24 -8.37 -44.79
N SER A 333 27.98 -7.73 -45.66
CA SER A 333 27.66 -7.06 -46.94
C SER A 333 26.61 -7.76 -47.81
N ASN A 334 25.78 -7.01 -48.52
CA ASN A 334 25.87 -6.86 -49.98
C ASN A 334 24.87 -5.83 -50.54
N GLU A 335 25.32 -5.25 -51.63
CA GLU A 335 24.82 -4.18 -52.49
C GLU A 335 23.39 -4.42 -53.07
N GLY A 336 22.72 -3.30 -53.39
CA GLY A 336 21.67 -3.32 -54.41
C GLY A 336 20.61 -2.24 -54.32
N GLN A 337 20.90 -1.11 -54.86
CA GLN A 337 20.07 -0.14 -55.66
C GLN A 337 18.52 -0.11 -55.57
N SER A 338 18.09 1.12 -55.35
CA SER A 338 17.21 1.98 -56.17
C SER A 338 15.68 2.02 -55.87
N ASN A 339 15.28 3.29 -55.75
CA ASN A 339 14.07 3.96 -56.25
C ASN A 339 12.74 3.91 -55.47
N GLN A 340 12.42 5.09 -54.92
CA GLN A 340 11.30 5.99 -55.27
C GLN A 340 9.86 5.41 -55.15
N GLU A 341 9.06 5.97 -54.36
CA GLU A 341 7.95 6.89 -54.60
C GLU A 341 6.88 6.89 -53.47
N SER A 342 6.51 8.11 -53.16
CA SER A 342 5.34 8.57 -52.42
C SER A 342 4.06 7.71 -52.41
N ASN A 343 3.41 7.61 -51.26
CA ASN A 343 1.99 8.02 -51.22
C ASN A 343 1.48 8.22 -49.78
N GLN A 344 0.78 9.33 -49.60
CA GLN A 344 -0.07 9.67 -48.47
C GLN A 344 -1.23 8.67 -48.39
N GLN A 345 -1.52 8.18 -47.18
CA GLN A 345 -2.89 7.85 -46.83
C GLN A 345 -3.11 7.88 -45.32
N THR A 346 -4.03 8.69 -44.92
CA THR A 346 -4.69 8.84 -43.63
C THR A 346 -5.22 7.50 -43.09
N GLY A 347 -4.89 7.17 -41.85
CA GLY A 347 -5.45 6.00 -41.18
C GLY A 347 -5.52 6.24 -39.69
N SER A 348 -6.71 6.15 -39.16
CA SER A 348 -7.16 6.24 -37.78
C SER A 348 -6.22 5.64 -36.76
N VAL A 349 -5.88 6.41 -35.73
CA VAL A 349 -5.18 5.93 -34.55
C VAL A 349 -6.22 5.33 -33.61
N SER A 350 -6.33 4.01 -33.61
CA SER A 350 -6.95 3.27 -32.51
C SER A 350 -5.87 3.15 -31.42
N GLY A 351 -6.00 3.94 -30.39
CA GLY A 351 -5.14 3.87 -29.22
C GLY A 351 -5.54 2.70 -28.35
N SER A 352 -4.85 1.59 -28.46
CA SER A 352 -4.86 0.57 -27.44
C SER A 352 -3.90 0.99 -26.34
N ASN A 353 -4.42 1.35 -25.18
CA ASN A 353 -3.64 1.58 -23.98
C ASN A 353 -3.29 0.23 -23.36
N ASP A 354 -2.15 -0.31 -23.73
CA ASP A 354 -1.50 -1.37 -22.96
C ASP A 354 -1.00 -0.79 -21.64
N TYR A 355 -1.77 -0.97 -20.57
CA TYR A 355 -1.25 -0.84 -19.21
C TYR A 355 -0.49 -2.11 -18.86
N GLN A 356 0.82 -2.12 -19.05
CA GLN A 356 1.68 -3.10 -18.42
C GLN A 356 1.59 -2.91 -16.90
N SER A 357 1.08 -3.92 -16.21
CA SER A 357 1.26 -4.08 -14.78
C SER A 357 2.78 -4.26 -14.53
N GLY A 358 3.37 -3.35 -13.83
CA GLY A 358 4.79 -3.43 -13.49
C GLY A 358 5.45 -2.06 -13.50
N LYS A 359 5.71 -1.55 -12.32
CA LYS A 359 6.40 -0.30 -11.96
C LYS A 359 5.52 0.94 -11.99
N VAL A 360 4.71 1.08 -10.98
CA VAL A 360 4.17 2.38 -10.57
C VAL A 360 5.31 3.14 -9.89
N ASN A 361 5.53 4.36 -10.34
CA ASN A 361 6.59 5.22 -9.83
C ASN A 361 6.30 5.59 -8.37
N PRO A 362 7.19 5.32 -7.40
CA PRO A 362 6.90 5.51 -5.98
C PRO A 362 6.91 6.97 -5.51
N GLU A 363 7.25 7.93 -6.35
CA GLU A 363 7.47 9.33 -5.92
C GLU A 363 6.23 10.09 -5.42
N THR A 364 5.03 9.54 -5.47
CA THR A 364 3.82 10.27 -5.07
C THR A 364 3.11 9.72 -3.83
N GLY A 365 3.64 8.69 -3.18
CA GLY A 365 2.94 8.02 -2.07
C GLY A 365 3.70 7.94 -0.74
N ALA A 366 5.02 7.82 -0.77
CA ALA A 366 5.80 7.50 0.41
C ALA A 366 5.95 8.67 1.41
N GLU A 367 6.04 9.91 0.93
CA GLU A 367 6.22 11.06 1.84
C GLU A 367 4.99 11.37 2.69
N ASP A 368 3.79 11.00 2.25
CA ASP A 368 2.56 11.26 3.01
C ASP A 368 2.30 10.24 4.13
N PHE A 369 2.87 9.03 4.04
CA PHE A 369 2.66 7.99 5.06
C PHE A 369 3.50 8.21 6.33
N VAL A 370 4.74 8.68 6.20
CA VAL A 370 5.65 8.90 7.34
C VAL A 370 5.09 9.98 8.30
N GLY A 371 4.41 10.98 7.77
CA GLY A 371 3.78 12.04 8.58
C GLY A 371 2.59 11.56 9.42
N LEU A 372 1.90 10.48 9.03
CA LEU A 372 0.71 10.01 9.73
C LEU A 372 1.03 9.06 10.89
N ALA A 373 2.11 8.27 10.79
CA ALA A 373 2.57 7.44 11.90
C ALA A 373 2.97 8.30 13.10
N ALA A 374 3.62 9.44 12.85
CA ALA A 374 3.98 10.40 13.90
C ALA A 374 2.77 11.12 14.51
N ALA A 375 1.73 11.43 13.72
CA ALA A 375 0.52 12.09 14.21
C ALA A 375 -0.37 11.15 15.02
N GLY A 376 -0.45 9.86 14.64
CA GLY A 376 -1.18 8.83 15.38
C GLY A 376 -0.61 8.57 16.77
N ALA A 377 0.70 8.54 16.90
CA ALA A 377 1.38 8.33 18.18
C ALA A 377 1.11 9.47 19.18
N VAL A 378 1.04 10.72 18.73
CA VAL A 378 0.73 11.88 19.58
C VAL A 378 -0.74 11.87 20.02
N ALA A 379 -1.67 11.45 19.17
CA ALA A 379 -3.09 11.38 19.52
C ALA A 379 -3.38 10.26 20.54
N ALA A 380 -2.72 9.11 20.44
CA ALA A 380 -2.87 8.00 21.38
C ALA A 380 -2.30 8.36 22.77
N ALA A 381 -1.18 9.08 22.85
CA ALA A 381 -0.60 9.54 24.10
C ALA A 381 -1.49 10.57 24.81
N ALA A 382 -2.16 11.45 24.06
CA ALA A 382 -3.08 12.45 24.61
C ALA A 382 -4.36 11.81 25.17
N ALA A 383 -4.92 10.79 24.49
CA ALA A 383 -6.12 10.07 24.94
C ALA A 383 -5.85 9.25 26.21
N GLY A 384 -4.67 8.61 26.31
CA GLY A 384 -4.25 7.88 27.51
C GLY A 384 -4.14 8.75 28.73
N ALA A 385 -3.60 9.97 28.61
CA ALA A 385 -3.43 10.91 29.71
C ALA A 385 -4.76 11.42 30.27
N VAL A 386 -5.81 11.54 29.44
CA VAL A 386 -7.13 12.02 29.88
C VAL A 386 -7.87 10.92 30.66
N LEU A 387 -7.71 9.66 30.30
CA LEU A 387 -8.37 8.55 31.01
C LEU A 387 -7.78 8.30 32.40
N PHE A 388 -6.47 8.50 32.60
CA PHE A 388 -5.83 8.37 33.90
C PHE A 388 -6.22 9.50 34.90
N ARG A 389 -6.61 10.67 34.39
CA ARG A 389 -7.01 11.82 35.25
C ARG A 389 -8.43 11.71 35.79
N LYS A 390 -9.28 10.84 35.26
CA LYS A 390 -10.67 10.61 35.71
C LYS A 390 -10.83 9.52 36.78
N ARG A 391 -9.75 8.87 37.21
CA ARG A 391 -9.77 7.77 38.18
C ARG A 391 -9.11 8.08 39.53
N LYS A 392 -8.94 9.37 39.87
CA LYS A 392 -8.60 9.80 41.26
C LYS A 392 -9.69 10.64 41.86
#